data_69089bf7111125be906bc58381eaeffc
#
_entry.id   69089bf7111125be906bc58381eaeffc
#
_cell.length_a   1.000
_cell.length_b   1.000
_cell.length_c   1.000
_cell.angle_alpha   90.00
_cell.angle_beta   90.00
_cell.angle_gamma   90.00
#
_symmetry.space_group_name_H-M   'P 1'
#
loop_
_entity.id
_entity.type
_entity.pdbx_description
1 polymer ?
#
loop_
_entity_poly.entity_id
_entity_poly.type
_entity_poly.pdbx_seq_one_letter_code
_entity_poly.pdbx_strand_id
1 'polypeptide(L)'
;MMEYTADELIKRLGMKPHREGGWYRFVWKNEQTVVEGALGDAYKGERSICSLIYYLLKGEDVSRWHQLKSPEIWTWHCGDSLVMTLGGEGEEPVADAQIRIGNKLDQGDTFQFVVPGGIWQTTRLDREEERRYGFALVSCVVSPAFMPDDCYLPHPLF
;
A
#
# COMPACT_ATOMS: atom_id res chain seq x y z
N MET A 1 14.71 -17.06 11.40
CA MET A 1 13.34 -17.58 11.61
C MET A 1 12.51 -16.44 12.13
N MET A 2 11.32 -16.20 11.55
CA MET A 2 10.46 -15.12 12.05
C MET A 2 9.86 -15.52 13.39
N GLU A 3 9.85 -14.59 14.34
CA GLU A 3 9.44 -14.85 15.73
C GLU A 3 7.92 -14.71 15.93
N TYR A 4 7.21 -14.05 15.00
CA TYR A 4 5.79 -13.70 15.15
C TYR A 4 4.94 -14.22 13.99
N THR A 5 3.71 -14.63 14.31
CA THR A 5 2.64 -14.89 13.35
C THR A 5 1.94 -13.59 12.93
N ALA A 6 1.14 -13.65 11.86
CA ALA A 6 0.31 -12.50 11.41
C ALA A 6 -0.59 -11.97 12.55
N ASP A 7 -1.29 -12.87 13.26
CA ASP A 7 -2.24 -12.49 14.31
C ASP A 7 -1.55 -11.85 15.52
N GLU A 8 -0.34 -12.33 15.87
CA GLU A 8 0.47 -11.70 16.92
C GLU A 8 0.93 -10.31 16.51
N LEU A 9 1.34 -10.09 15.26
CA LEU A 9 1.70 -8.75 14.76
C LEU A 9 0.50 -7.82 14.75
N ILE A 10 -0.65 -8.27 14.25
CA ILE A 10 -1.90 -7.50 14.27
C ILE A 10 -2.23 -7.03 15.69
N LYS A 11 -2.17 -7.95 16.65
CA LYS A 11 -2.43 -7.65 18.07
C LYS A 11 -1.39 -6.70 18.66
N ARG A 12 -0.10 -6.99 18.49
CA ARG A 12 1.01 -6.21 19.08
C ARG A 12 1.10 -4.81 18.51
N LEU A 13 0.89 -4.65 17.20
CA LEU A 13 0.89 -3.35 16.53
C LEU A 13 -0.45 -2.62 16.64
N GLY A 14 -1.50 -3.25 17.19
CA GLY A 14 -2.83 -2.64 17.30
C GLY A 14 -3.45 -2.32 15.94
N MET A 15 -3.28 -3.24 14.98
CA MET A 15 -3.78 -3.05 13.61
C MET A 15 -5.29 -3.24 13.54
N LYS A 16 -5.92 -2.58 12.58
CA LYS A 16 -7.36 -2.63 12.28
C LYS A 16 -7.58 -3.08 10.84
N PRO A 17 -8.74 -3.64 10.49
CA PRO A 17 -9.09 -3.89 9.09
C PRO A 17 -9.01 -2.62 8.25
N HIS A 18 -8.43 -2.72 7.05
CA HIS A 18 -8.37 -1.62 6.10
C HIS A 18 -9.51 -1.69 5.09
N ARG A 19 -10.03 -0.55 4.64
CA ARG A 19 -11.16 -0.48 3.69
C ARG A 19 -10.86 -1.12 2.34
N GLU A 20 -9.60 -1.14 1.92
CA GLU A 20 -9.13 -1.75 0.68
C GLU A 20 -8.84 -3.26 0.81
N GLY A 21 -8.92 -3.79 2.03
CA GLY A 21 -8.54 -5.14 2.42
C GLY A 21 -7.27 -5.16 3.25
N GLY A 22 -6.98 -6.31 3.90
CA GLY A 22 -5.84 -6.41 4.81
C GLY A 22 -6.02 -5.61 6.10
N TRP A 23 -4.90 -5.32 6.76
CA TRP A 23 -4.83 -4.73 8.10
C TRP A 23 -3.87 -3.54 8.10
N TYR A 24 -4.18 -2.49 8.86
CA TYR A 24 -3.33 -1.32 8.96
C TYR A 24 -3.25 -0.77 10.37
N ARG A 25 -2.17 -0.04 10.62
CA ARG A 25 -1.98 0.81 11.80
C ARG A 25 -1.48 2.17 11.33
N PHE A 26 -2.21 3.22 11.64
CA PHE A 26 -1.69 4.59 11.50
C PHE A 26 -0.51 4.78 12.48
N VAL A 27 0.64 5.18 11.96
CA VAL A 27 1.87 5.37 12.74
C VAL A 27 2.11 6.85 13.00
N TRP A 28 2.11 7.66 11.93
CA TRP A 28 2.52 9.05 12.03
C TRP A 28 2.00 9.88 10.86
N LYS A 29 1.84 11.17 11.13
CA LYS A 29 1.57 12.20 10.15
C LYS A 29 2.40 13.43 10.50
N ASN A 30 3.01 14.08 9.51
CA ASN A 30 3.79 15.29 9.75
C ASN A 30 2.88 16.39 10.31
N GLU A 31 3.36 17.14 11.30
CA GLU A 31 2.66 18.30 11.87
C GLU A 31 2.66 19.51 10.94
N GLN A 32 3.67 19.60 10.05
CA GLN A 32 3.71 20.63 9.02
C GLN A 32 2.72 20.33 7.91
N THR A 33 2.07 21.36 7.44
CA THR A 33 1.06 21.29 6.39
C THR A 33 1.46 22.13 5.18
N VAL A 34 0.88 21.77 4.05
CA VAL A 34 0.95 22.51 2.80
C VAL A 34 -0.41 23.17 2.60
N VAL A 35 -0.41 24.48 2.41
CA VAL A 35 -1.62 25.26 2.18
C VAL A 35 -2.23 24.92 0.82
N GLU A 36 -3.55 25.08 0.71
CA GLU A 36 -4.27 24.90 -0.56
C GLU A 36 -3.65 25.75 -1.67
N GLY A 37 -3.53 25.15 -2.85
CA GLY A 37 -2.95 25.79 -4.03
C GLY A 37 -1.43 25.68 -4.16
N ALA A 38 -0.70 25.40 -3.07
CA ALA A 38 0.77 25.27 -3.13
C ALA A 38 1.26 24.04 -3.91
N LEU A 39 0.41 23.02 -4.06
CA LEU A 39 0.67 21.80 -4.83
C LEU A 39 -0.11 21.76 -6.18
N GLY A 40 -0.62 22.92 -6.61
CA GLY A 40 -1.47 23.03 -7.79
C GLY A 40 -2.94 22.68 -7.52
N ASP A 41 -3.77 22.81 -8.56
CA ASP A 41 -5.23 22.67 -8.45
C ASP A 41 -5.72 21.23 -8.22
N ALA A 42 -4.83 20.26 -8.39
CA ALA A 42 -5.16 18.84 -8.19
C ALA A 42 -5.47 18.53 -6.72
N TYR A 43 -4.85 19.22 -5.79
CA TYR A 43 -5.03 19.02 -4.36
C TYR A 43 -5.95 20.08 -3.76
N LYS A 44 -7.06 19.61 -3.18
CA LYS A 44 -8.03 20.48 -2.51
C LYS A 44 -7.80 20.49 -1.00
N GLY A 45 -7.85 21.69 -0.41
CA GLY A 45 -7.67 21.90 1.02
C GLY A 45 -6.23 21.76 1.50
N GLU A 46 -6.03 22.19 2.73
CA GLU A 46 -4.77 22.02 3.44
C GLU A 46 -4.51 20.55 3.76
N ARG A 47 -3.27 20.11 3.67
CA ARG A 47 -2.89 18.74 4.00
C ARG A 47 -1.49 18.64 4.56
N SER A 48 -1.26 17.65 5.38
CA SER A 48 0.05 17.32 5.90
C SER A 48 1.02 16.95 4.78
N ILE A 49 2.30 17.20 4.99
CA ILE A 49 3.36 16.89 4.02
C ILE A 49 3.42 15.38 3.75
N CYS A 50 3.24 14.56 4.80
CA CYS A 50 3.47 13.12 4.71
C CYS A 50 2.67 12.35 5.76
N SER A 51 2.26 11.13 5.44
CA SER A 51 1.67 10.16 6.38
C SER A 51 2.32 8.79 6.25
N LEU A 52 2.34 8.03 7.35
CA LEU A 52 2.94 6.71 7.46
C LEU A 52 1.97 5.75 8.15
N ILE A 53 1.82 4.56 7.57
CA ILE A 53 1.11 3.43 8.16
C ILE A 53 1.98 2.17 8.16
N TYR A 54 1.72 1.24 9.09
CA TYR A 54 1.97 -0.17 8.86
C TYR A 54 0.80 -0.77 8.09
N TYR A 55 1.10 -1.69 7.18
CA TYR A 55 0.10 -2.44 6.43
C TYR A 55 0.47 -3.92 6.37
N LEU A 56 -0.50 -4.80 6.54
CA LEU A 56 -0.30 -6.24 6.59
C LEU A 56 -1.37 -6.95 5.75
N LEU A 57 -0.91 -7.86 4.89
CA LEU A 57 -1.75 -8.81 4.17
C LEU A 57 -1.44 -10.21 4.68
N LYS A 58 -2.47 -11.03 4.94
CA LYS A 58 -2.33 -12.43 5.33
C LYS A 58 -3.28 -13.34 4.55
N GLY A 59 -2.88 -14.59 4.36
CA GLY A 59 -3.72 -15.59 3.67
C GLY A 59 -4.14 -15.13 2.28
N GLU A 60 -5.43 -14.97 2.07
CA GLU A 60 -6.02 -14.53 0.80
C GLU A 60 -6.41 -13.05 0.79
N ASP A 61 -5.93 -12.27 1.76
CA ASP A 61 -6.14 -10.83 1.75
C ASP A 61 -5.60 -10.20 0.47
N VAL A 62 -6.32 -9.20 -0.01
CA VAL A 62 -5.94 -8.39 -1.17
C VAL A 62 -6.11 -6.93 -0.82
N SER A 63 -5.08 -6.12 -1.04
CA SER A 63 -5.25 -4.69 -1.20
C SER A 63 -5.93 -4.48 -2.55
N ARG A 64 -7.25 -4.24 -2.52
CA ARG A 64 -8.07 -4.14 -3.73
C ARG A 64 -7.61 -2.98 -4.61
N TRP A 65 -7.98 -3.01 -5.89
CA TRP A 65 -7.71 -1.95 -6.82
C TRP A 65 -8.09 -0.59 -6.24
N HIS A 66 -7.12 0.31 -6.21
CA HIS A 66 -7.29 1.70 -5.82
C HIS A 66 -6.25 2.57 -6.53
N GLN A 67 -6.52 3.86 -6.57
CA GLN A 67 -5.63 4.85 -7.15
C GLN A 67 -5.50 6.01 -6.16
N LEU A 68 -4.29 6.37 -5.80
CA LEU A 68 -4.02 7.54 -4.96
C LEU A 68 -3.60 8.73 -5.81
N LYS A 69 -4.05 9.90 -5.42
CA LYS A 69 -3.60 11.15 -6.03
C LYS A 69 -2.11 11.41 -5.81
N SER A 70 -1.62 11.11 -4.62
CA SER A 70 -0.21 11.25 -4.22
C SER A 70 0.58 9.97 -4.47
N PRO A 71 1.89 10.07 -4.71
CA PRO A 71 2.78 8.91 -4.69
C PRO A 71 2.72 8.16 -3.36
N GLU A 72 2.85 6.84 -3.45
CA GLU A 72 2.90 5.93 -2.30
C GLU A 72 4.16 5.08 -2.34
N ILE A 73 4.89 5.04 -1.24
CA ILE A 73 6.09 4.23 -1.08
C ILE A 73 5.74 3.01 -0.23
N TRP A 74 5.93 1.82 -0.77
CA TRP A 74 5.83 0.56 -0.07
C TRP A 74 7.21 0.09 0.33
N THR A 75 7.41 -0.26 1.62
CA THR A 75 8.66 -0.78 2.14
C THR A 75 8.41 -2.08 2.88
N TRP A 76 9.00 -3.17 2.40
CA TRP A 76 8.87 -4.50 3.00
C TRP A 76 9.67 -4.60 4.31
N HIS A 77 9.07 -5.20 5.34
CA HIS A 77 9.71 -5.45 6.64
C HIS A 77 9.96 -6.93 6.87
N CYS A 78 8.92 -7.74 6.68
CA CYS A 78 9.01 -9.19 6.95
C CYS A 78 7.83 -9.95 6.35
N GLY A 79 7.97 -11.28 6.33
CA GLY A 79 6.95 -12.19 5.80
C GLY A 79 7.30 -12.75 4.44
N ASP A 80 6.29 -13.15 3.69
CA ASP A 80 6.40 -13.62 2.31
C ASP A 80 6.47 -12.44 1.34
N SER A 81 6.84 -12.70 0.10
CA SER A 81 6.84 -11.68 -0.96
C SER A 81 5.42 -11.29 -1.34
N LEU A 82 5.26 -10.04 -1.73
CA LEU A 82 4.05 -9.48 -2.30
C LEU A 82 4.19 -9.36 -3.82
N VAL A 83 3.07 -9.53 -4.52
CA VAL A 83 2.93 -9.16 -5.93
C VAL A 83 1.97 -8.00 -6.02
N MET A 84 2.51 -6.87 -6.45
CA MET A 84 1.75 -5.67 -6.79
C MET A 84 1.52 -5.64 -8.29
N THR A 85 0.27 -5.43 -8.71
CA THR A 85 -0.08 -5.20 -10.11
C THR A 85 -0.44 -3.73 -10.29
N LEU A 86 0.17 -3.09 -11.28
CA LEU A 86 -0.14 -1.72 -11.68
C LEU A 86 -1.19 -1.73 -12.79
N GLY A 87 -2.06 -0.72 -12.84
CA GLY A 87 -3.21 -0.67 -13.74
C GLY A 87 -3.33 0.61 -14.57
N GLY A 88 -2.22 1.35 -14.75
CA GLY A 88 -2.20 2.58 -15.55
C GLY A 88 -2.93 3.76 -14.89
N GLU A 89 -3.14 4.83 -15.68
CA GLU A 89 -3.71 6.12 -15.24
C GLU A 89 -5.18 6.31 -15.66
N GLY A 90 -5.80 5.32 -16.31
CA GLY A 90 -7.16 5.41 -16.83
C GLY A 90 -8.24 5.60 -15.77
N GLU A 91 -9.48 5.76 -16.20
CA GLU A 91 -10.64 5.84 -15.29
C GLU A 91 -10.87 4.51 -14.53
N GLU A 92 -10.51 3.40 -15.18
CA GLU A 92 -10.58 2.06 -14.60
C GLU A 92 -9.22 1.35 -14.72
N PRO A 93 -8.88 0.46 -13.78
CA PRO A 93 -7.62 -0.24 -13.81
C PRO A 93 -7.54 -1.25 -14.96
N VAL A 94 -6.46 -1.19 -15.72
CA VAL A 94 -6.11 -2.19 -16.74
C VAL A 94 -4.74 -2.76 -16.37
N ALA A 95 -4.68 -4.02 -15.94
CA ALA A 95 -3.44 -4.64 -15.49
C ALA A 95 -2.36 -4.55 -16.59
N ASP A 96 -1.22 -3.94 -16.25
CA ASP A 96 -0.12 -3.64 -17.16
C ASP A 96 1.19 -4.28 -16.70
N ALA A 97 1.64 -3.99 -15.49
CA ALA A 97 2.93 -4.45 -14.96
C ALA A 97 2.78 -5.09 -13.58
N GLN A 98 3.70 -5.99 -13.26
CA GLN A 98 3.81 -6.60 -11.94
C GLN A 98 5.16 -6.29 -11.31
N ILE A 99 5.12 -5.98 -10.01
CA ILE A 99 6.27 -5.69 -9.17
C ILE A 99 6.25 -6.68 -8.00
N ARG A 100 7.39 -7.28 -7.72
CA ARG A 100 7.58 -8.14 -6.55
C ARG A 100 8.22 -7.34 -5.43
N ILE A 101 7.63 -7.35 -4.24
CA ILE A 101 8.12 -6.64 -3.06
C ILE A 101 8.41 -7.67 -1.97
N GLY A 102 9.67 -7.78 -1.57
CA GLY A 102 10.12 -8.81 -0.65
C GLY A 102 11.64 -8.80 -0.51
N ASN A 103 12.21 -9.92 -0.04
CA ASN A 103 13.65 -10.02 0.20
C ASN A 103 14.39 -11.03 -0.71
N LYS A 104 13.71 -11.63 -1.67
CA LYS A 104 14.29 -12.58 -2.61
C LYS A 104 14.86 -11.85 -3.83
N LEU A 105 15.92 -11.05 -3.61
CA LEU A 105 16.50 -10.19 -4.65
C LEU A 105 16.95 -10.97 -5.90
N ASP A 106 17.46 -12.20 -5.71
CA ASP A 106 17.86 -13.08 -6.81
C ASP A 106 16.66 -13.57 -7.65
N GLN A 107 15.45 -13.44 -7.15
CA GLN A 107 14.20 -13.81 -7.82
C GLN A 107 13.41 -12.58 -8.30
N GLY A 108 14.03 -11.40 -8.27
CA GLY A 108 13.45 -10.17 -8.77
C GLY A 108 12.61 -9.40 -7.75
N ASP A 109 12.65 -9.75 -6.46
CA ASP A 109 12.05 -8.93 -5.43
C ASP A 109 12.80 -7.60 -5.28
N THR A 110 12.09 -6.58 -4.83
CA THR A 110 12.66 -5.33 -4.31
C THR A 110 12.20 -5.10 -2.89
N PHE A 111 13.06 -4.49 -2.06
CA PHE A 111 12.67 -4.16 -0.67
C PHE A 111 11.63 -3.04 -0.60
N GLN A 112 11.60 -2.19 -1.61
CA GLN A 112 10.68 -1.05 -1.64
C GLN A 112 10.32 -0.69 -3.08
N PHE A 113 9.15 -0.09 -3.24
CA PHE A 113 8.66 0.38 -4.52
C PHE A 113 7.86 1.67 -4.35
N VAL A 114 8.01 2.59 -5.31
CA VAL A 114 7.23 3.83 -5.36
C VAL A 114 6.15 3.68 -6.43
N VAL A 115 4.89 3.69 -6.03
CA VAL A 115 3.76 3.83 -6.95
C VAL A 115 3.58 5.31 -7.23
N PRO A 116 3.72 5.77 -8.48
CA PRO A 116 3.44 7.18 -8.81
C PRO A 116 2.00 7.57 -8.52
N GLY A 117 1.77 8.85 -8.19
CA GLY A 117 0.40 9.35 -8.06
C GLY A 117 -0.38 9.18 -9.35
N GLY A 118 -1.66 8.83 -9.25
CA GLY A 118 -2.54 8.60 -10.39
C GLY A 118 -2.41 7.21 -11.04
N ILE A 119 -1.60 6.31 -10.49
CA ILE A 119 -1.49 4.93 -10.99
C ILE A 119 -2.36 4.00 -10.15
N TRP A 120 -3.21 3.22 -10.83
CA TRP A 120 -3.96 2.13 -10.20
C TRP A 120 -3.04 1.04 -9.71
N GLN A 121 -3.32 0.53 -8.51
CA GLN A 121 -2.54 -0.54 -7.89
C GLN A 121 -3.45 -1.54 -7.17
N THR A 122 -3.05 -2.80 -7.16
CA THR A 122 -3.59 -3.87 -6.32
C THR A 122 -2.45 -4.76 -5.86
N THR A 123 -2.53 -5.29 -4.63
CA THR A 123 -1.43 -6.05 -4.05
C THR A 123 -1.95 -7.28 -3.29
N ARG A 124 -1.27 -8.38 -3.42
CA ARG A 124 -1.56 -9.65 -2.74
C ARG A 124 -0.27 -10.37 -2.33
N LEU A 125 -0.38 -11.36 -1.47
CA LEU A 125 0.71 -12.30 -1.27
C LEU A 125 1.01 -13.05 -2.57
N ASP A 126 2.28 -13.36 -2.80
CA ASP A 126 2.66 -14.22 -3.90
C ASP A 126 2.00 -15.61 -3.76
N ARG A 127 1.42 -16.09 -4.87
CA ARG A 127 0.74 -17.40 -4.95
C ARG A 127 1.55 -18.42 -5.75
N GLU A 128 2.55 -17.97 -6.48
CA GLU A 128 3.36 -18.82 -7.35
C GLU A 128 4.50 -19.51 -6.57
N GLU A 129 4.82 -18.99 -5.39
CA GLU A 129 5.82 -19.53 -4.51
C GLU A 129 5.21 -20.16 -3.26
N GLU A 130 5.95 -21.11 -2.66
CA GLU A 130 5.59 -21.66 -1.36
C GLU A 130 5.61 -20.56 -0.29
N ARG A 131 4.45 -20.31 0.29
CA ARG A 131 4.30 -19.34 1.38
C ARG A 131 4.86 -19.93 2.66
N ARG A 132 5.90 -19.30 3.17
CA ARG A 132 6.56 -19.75 4.39
C ARG A 132 5.91 -19.21 5.66
N TYR A 133 5.41 -17.99 5.57
CA TYR A 133 4.88 -17.26 6.72
C TYR A 133 3.37 -17.01 6.64
N GLY A 134 2.82 -17.00 5.43
CA GLY A 134 1.40 -16.76 5.19
C GLY A 134 0.97 -15.31 5.40
N PHE A 135 1.90 -14.37 5.49
CA PHE A 135 1.65 -12.94 5.58
C PHE A 135 2.85 -12.12 5.09
N ALA A 136 2.61 -10.85 4.83
CA ALA A 136 3.65 -9.84 4.64
C ALA A 136 3.31 -8.57 5.43
N LEU A 137 4.31 -8.01 6.11
CA LEU A 137 4.24 -6.71 6.78
C LEU A 137 5.06 -5.69 6.00
N VAL A 138 4.44 -4.58 5.69
CA VAL A 138 5.07 -3.43 5.02
C VAL A 138 4.79 -2.14 5.78
N SER A 139 5.49 -1.08 5.46
CA SER A 139 5.03 0.28 5.71
C SER A 139 4.69 0.97 4.39
N CYS A 140 3.68 1.86 4.43
CA CYS A 140 3.29 2.70 3.32
C CYS A 140 3.43 4.16 3.73
N VAL A 141 4.15 4.92 2.91
CA VAL A 141 4.31 6.37 3.06
C VAL A 141 3.62 7.05 1.90
N VAL A 142 2.74 7.99 2.19
CA VAL A 142 2.05 8.82 1.18
C VAL A 142 2.46 10.27 1.36
N SER A 143 2.92 10.91 0.29
CA SER A 143 3.34 12.31 0.31
C SER A 143 2.95 13.01 -1.00
N PRO A 144 2.17 14.11 -0.95
CA PRO A 144 1.46 14.67 0.21
C PRO A 144 0.57 13.66 0.92
N ALA A 145 0.33 13.86 2.22
CA ALA A 145 -0.29 12.87 3.10
C ALA A 145 -1.63 12.33 2.57
N PHE A 146 -1.88 11.05 2.87
CA PHE A 146 -3.14 10.39 2.54
C PHE A 146 -4.36 11.16 3.10
N MET A 147 -5.33 11.35 2.22
CA MET A 147 -6.68 11.77 2.57
C MET A 147 -7.68 10.84 1.89
N PRO A 148 -8.79 10.46 2.56
CA PRO A 148 -9.79 9.57 1.97
C PRO A 148 -10.33 10.05 0.61
N ASP A 149 -10.49 11.36 0.43
CA ASP A 149 -10.99 11.98 -0.80
C ASP A 149 -9.99 11.92 -1.97
N ASP A 150 -8.72 11.60 -1.69
CA ASP A 150 -7.67 11.43 -2.68
C ASP A 150 -7.46 9.96 -3.10
N CYS A 151 -8.28 9.05 -2.57
CA CYS A 151 -8.24 7.63 -2.89
C CYS A 151 -9.47 7.24 -3.69
N TYR A 152 -9.25 6.83 -4.92
CA TYR A 152 -10.28 6.39 -5.84
C TYR A 152 -10.36 4.87 -5.84
N LEU A 153 -11.59 4.34 -5.91
CA LEU A 153 -11.88 2.92 -6.07
C LEU A 153 -12.51 2.73 -7.45
N PRO A 154 -12.32 1.56 -8.10
CA PRO A 154 -13.00 1.28 -9.35
C PRO A 154 -14.52 1.33 -9.16
N HIS A 155 -15.23 1.71 -10.21
CA HIS A 155 -16.69 1.64 -10.17
C HIS A 155 -17.13 0.20 -9.89
N PRO A 156 -18.13 -0.02 -9.00
CA PRO A 156 -18.66 -1.36 -8.81
C PRO A 156 -19.20 -1.83 -10.17
N LEU A 157 -18.71 -2.98 -10.63
CA LEU A 157 -19.35 -3.69 -11.74
C LEU A 157 -20.75 -4.08 -11.24
N PHE A 158 -21.78 -3.54 -11.88
CA PHE A 158 -23.18 -3.81 -11.56
C PHE A 158 -23.50 -5.30 -11.74
#